data_017c7c47257865f8d6211d5511f5ed85
#
_entry.id   017c7c47257865f8d6211d5511f5ed85
#
_cell.length_a   1.000
_cell.length_b   1.000
_cell.length_c   1.000
_cell.angle_alpha   90.00
_cell.angle_beta   90.00
_cell.angle_gamma   90.00
#
_symmetry.space_group_name_H-M   'P 1'
#
loop_
_entity.id
_entity.type
_entity.pdbx_description
1 polymer ?
#
loop_
_entity_poly.entity_id
_entity_poly.type
_entity_poly.pdbx_seq_one_letter_code
_entity_poly.pdbx_strand_id
1 'polypeptide(L)'
;MKIWLQSGSGLSADGGTPYGRLYEDAVARRLEAVARPGTDCAVFGIGSTPFGKDRYHAAKHKVVTGVIESALRAEPEGYDAVGVINTFDHGYYELRELLRIPVVFITESTLYLACQLAPAFAVIGHNRQIRLQVEELANRCGLASRMTEGA
;
A
#
# COMPACT_ATOMS: atom_id res chain seq x y z
N MET A 1 4.97 -7.41 -18.93
CA MET A 1 4.24 -6.40 -18.13
C MET A 1 5.14 -5.96 -16.99
N LYS A 2 5.29 -4.65 -16.79
CA LYS A 2 6.10 -4.07 -15.71
C LYS A 2 5.20 -3.45 -14.66
N ILE A 3 5.38 -3.80 -13.40
CA ILE A 3 4.57 -3.32 -12.28
C ILE A 3 5.45 -2.56 -11.28
N TRP A 4 5.07 -1.31 -11.03
CA TRP A 4 5.63 -0.48 -9.96
C TRP A 4 4.94 -0.80 -8.64
N LEU A 5 5.67 -1.25 -7.63
CA LEU A 5 5.13 -1.50 -6.29
C LEU A 5 5.59 -0.42 -5.32
N GLN A 6 4.67 0.44 -4.93
CA GLN A 6 4.93 1.59 -4.08
C GLN A 6 4.74 1.28 -2.61
N SER A 7 5.82 1.28 -1.85
CA SER A 7 5.81 1.23 -0.38
C SER A 7 5.59 2.61 0.22
N GLY A 8 4.96 2.68 1.37
CA GLY A 8 4.87 3.88 2.22
C GLY A 8 6.03 4.02 3.23
N SER A 9 7.12 3.32 3.00
CA SER A 9 8.33 3.36 3.85
C SER A 9 9.55 3.70 3.01
N GLY A 10 10.54 4.32 3.63
CA GLY A 10 11.88 4.43 3.06
C GLY A 10 12.50 3.04 2.97
N LEU A 11 13.06 2.73 1.80
CA LEU A 11 13.74 1.46 1.53
C LEU A 11 15.26 1.61 1.73
N SER A 12 15.98 0.50 1.65
CA SER A 12 17.43 0.48 1.89
C SER A 12 18.22 1.35 0.91
N ALA A 13 17.77 1.44 -0.34
CA ALA A 13 18.41 2.26 -1.36
C ALA A 13 18.32 3.77 -1.07
N ASP A 14 17.30 4.19 -0.31
CA ASP A 14 17.01 5.59 0.05
C ASP A 14 17.53 5.96 1.45
N GLY A 15 18.55 5.25 1.97
CA GLY A 15 19.05 5.45 3.33
C GLY A 15 18.22 4.75 4.41
N GLY A 16 17.49 3.70 4.02
CA GLY A 16 16.63 2.92 4.90
C GLY A 16 17.38 2.15 5.99
N THR A 17 16.63 1.72 7.00
CA THR A 17 17.15 0.92 8.11
C THR A 17 17.46 -0.52 7.68
N PRO A 18 18.21 -1.32 8.49
CA PRO A 18 18.36 -2.75 8.25
C PRO A 18 17.05 -3.52 8.08
N TYR A 19 15.97 -3.06 8.70
CA TYR A 19 14.62 -3.58 8.52
C TYR A 19 14.06 -3.34 7.11
N GLY A 20 14.48 -2.28 6.43
CA GLY A 20 14.11 -2.00 5.04
C GLY A 20 14.54 -3.13 4.11
N ARG A 21 15.78 -3.61 4.24
CA ARG A 21 16.31 -4.73 3.44
C ARG A 21 15.55 -6.03 3.68
N LEU A 22 15.27 -6.35 4.94
CA LEU A 22 14.48 -7.55 5.27
C LEU A 22 13.08 -7.50 4.66
N TYR A 23 12.47 -6.33 4.66
CA TYR A 23 11.17 -6.11 4.03
C TYR A 23 11.26 -6.25 2.50
N GLU A 24 12.22 -5.61 1.85
CA GLU A 24 12.45 -5.71 0.41
C GLU A 24 12.65 -7.16 -0.02
N ASP A 25 13.52 -7.91 0.66
CA ASP A 25 13.79 -9.33 0.39
C ASP A 25 12.54 -10.20 0.58
N ALA A 26 11.73 -9.91 1.60
CA ALA A 26 10.49 -10.64 1.85
C ALA A 26 9.46 -10.39 0.74
N VAL A 27 9.32 -9.14 0.31
CA VAL A 27 8.43 -8.76 -0.80
C VAL A 27 8.93 -9.39 -2.10
N ALA A 28 10.22 -9.28 -2.42
CA ALA A 28 10.81 -9.85 -3.63
C ALA A 28 10.55 -11.36 -3.74
N ARG A 29 10.86 -12.12 -2.67
CA ARG A 29 10.57 -13.57 -2.63
C ARG A 29 9.09 -13.89 -2.84
N ARG A 30 8.20 -13.07 -2.29
CA ARG A 30 6.76 -13.28 -2.47
C ARG A 30 6.33 -13.00 -3.91
N LEU A 31 6.87 -11.98 -4.54
CA LEU A 31 6.61 -11.63 -5.93
C LEU A 31 7.08 -12.73 -6.87
N GLU A 32 8.29 -13.25 -6.69
CA GLU A 32 8.82 -14.38 -7.46
C GLU A 32 7.89 -15.61 -7.40
N ALA A 33 7.29 -15.85 -6.22
CA ALA A 33 6.39 -17.00 -6.03
C ALA A 33 5.01 -16.84 -6.68
N VAL A 34 4.54 -15.60 -6.95
CA VAL A 34 3.17 -15.36 -7.40
C VAL A 34 3.08 -14.65 -8.76
N ALA A 35 4.15 -14.02 -9.22
CA ALA A 35 4.17 -13.33 -10.50
C ALA A 35 4.01 -14.33 -11.66
N ARG A 36 3.18 -13.96 -12.63
CA ARG A 36 3.05 -14.76 -13.85
C ARG A 36 4.30 -14.60 -14.72
N PRO A 37 4.66 -15.62 -15.51
CA PRO A 37 5.74 -15.49 -16.49
C PRO A 37 5.58 -14.25 -17.37
N GLY A 38 6.66 -13.49 -17.54
CA GLY A 38 6.66 -12.23 -18.29
C GLY A 38 6.14 -11.02 -17.52
N THR A 39 5.93 -11.14 -16.20
CA THR A 39 5.66 -10.00 -15.31
C THR A 39 6.92 -9.66 -14.53
N ASP A 40 7.35 -8.41 -14.65
CA ASP A 40 8.47 -7.82 -13.93
C ASP A 40 7.94 -6.85 -12.89
N CYS A 41 8.33 -7.01 -11.63
CA CYS A 41 7.87 -6.20 -10.51
C CYS A 41 9.06 -5.55 -9.81
N ALA A 42 9.01 -4.23 -9.62
CA ALA A 42 10.02 -3.51 -8.86
C ALA A 42 9.39 -2.78 -7.67
N VAL A 43 10.06 -2.80 -6.52
CA VAL A 43 9.60 -2.18 -5.28
C VAL A 43 10.29 -0.85 -5.08
N PHE A 44 9.50 0.18 -4.81
CA PHE A 44 9.97 1.54 -4.59
C PHE A 44 9.51 2.06 -3.24
N GLY A 45 10.36 2.82 -2.58
CA GLY A 45 10.08 3.48 -1.31
C GLY A 45 9.77 4.96 -1.44
N ILE A 46 9.60 5.59 -0.31
CA ILE A 46 9.63 7.05 -0.15
C ILE A 46 10.99 7.44 0.42
N GLY A 47 11.45 8.69 0.22
CA GLY A 47 12.80 9.13 0.59
C GLY A 47 13.15 8.91 2.07
N SER A 48 12.18 9.04 2.98
CA SER A 48 12.36 8.69 4.39
C SER A 48 11.04 8.31 5.06
N THR A 49 11.08 7.35 5.99
CA THR A 49 9.91 7.00 6.78
C THR A 49 9.72 8.00 7.93
N PRO A 50 8.63 8.77 7.97
CA PRO A 50 8.36 9.67 9.08
C PRO A 50 8.17 8.90 10.40
N PHE A 51 8.73 9.44 11.49
CA PHE A 51 8.51 8.86 12.82
C PHE A 51 7.02 8.85 13.17
N GLY A 52 6.56 7.71 13.67
CA GLY A 52 5.18 7.56 14.14
C GLY A 52 4.13 7.57 13.03
N LYS A 53 4.48 7.25 11.78
CA LYS A 53 3.55 7.20 10.64
C LYS A 53 2.29 6.37 10.90
N ASP A 54 2.41 5.31 11.71
CA ASP A 54 1.32 4.40 12.06
C ASP A 54 0.52 4.85 13.29
N ARG A 55 0.92 5.96 13.92
CA ARG A 55 0.32 6.47 15.18
C ARG A 55 -0.30 7.84 15.05
N TYR A 56 0.22 8.68 14.16
CA TYR A 56 -0.16 10.08 14.08
C TYR A 56 -0.65 10.48 12.69
N HIS A 57 -1.83 11.07 12.62
CA HIS A 57 -2.36 11.61 11.37
C HIS A 57 -1.43 12.63 10.69
N ALA A 58 -0.76 13.46 11.51
CA ALA A 58 0.20 14.44 10.99
C ALA A 58 1.34 13.78 10.18
N ALA A 59 1.81 12.60 10.60
CA ALA A 59 2.84 11.85 9.87
C ALA A 59 2.29 11.25 8.57
N LYS A 60 1.00 10.91 8.51
CA LYS A 60 0.32 10.39 7.32
C LYS A 60 0.49 11.33 6.11
N HIS A 61 0.34 12.64 6.28
CA HIS A 61 0.48 13.60 5.18
C HIS A 61 1.84 13.55 4.51
N LYS A 62 2.92 13.39 5.28
CA LYS A 62 4.28 13.22 4.73
C LYS A 62 4.43 11.92 3.95
N VAL A 63 3.82 10.84 4.43
CA VAL A 63 3.83 9.56 3.71
C VAL A 63 3.05 9.67 2.41
N VAL A 64 1.86 10.27 2.43
CA VAL A 64 1.03 10.48 1.23
C VAL A 64 1.81 11.26 0.18
N THR A 65 2.42 12.39 0.54
CA THR A 65 3.24 13.19 -0.38
C THR A 65 4.36 12.36 -1.00
N GLY A 66 5.14 11.63 -0.18
CA GLY A 66 6.24 10.81 -0.68
C GLY A 66 5.77 9.65 -1.58
N VAL A 67 4.62 9.05 -1.27
CA VAL A 67 4.01 7.99 -2.12
C VAL A 67 3.60 8.57 -3.47
N ILE A 68 2.95 9.74 -3.50
CA ILE A 68 2.55 10.40 -4.74
C ILE A 68 3.76 10.76 -5.58
N GLU A 69 4.73 11.48 -5.01
CA GLU A 69 5.95 11.91 -5.72
C GLU A 69 6.73 10.73 -6.31
N SER A 70 6.84 9.62 -5.56
CA SER A 70 7.52 8.42 -6.02
C SER A 70 6.73 7.71 -7.13
N ALA A 71 5.44 7.45 -6.91
CA ALA A 71 4.61 6.66 -7.83
C ALA A 71 4.32 7.38 -9.16
N LEU A 72 4.33 8.71 -9.20
CA LEU A 72 4.19 9.48 -10.45
C LEU A 72 5.33 9.23 -11.46
N ARG A 73 6.43 8.68 -11.01
CA ARG A 73 7.54 8.27 -11.88
C ARG A 73 7.23 7.00 -12.68
N ALA A 74 6.28 6.20 -12.25
CA ALA A 74 5.99 4.90 -12.86
C ALA A 74 5.65 5.00 -14.36
N GLU A 75 4.75 5.90 -14.71
CA GLU A 75 4.30 6.06 -16.10
C GLU A 75 5.43 6.53 -17.04
N PRO A 76 6.19 7.61 -16.75
CA PRO A 76 7.31 8.02 -17.59
C PRO A 76 8.47 7.02 -17.61
N GLU A 77 8.65 6.18 -16.59
CA GLU A 77 9.66 5.11 -16.56
C GLU A 77 9.18 3.82 -17.27
N GLY A 78 7.99 3.83 -17.87
CA GLY A 78 7.48 2.75 -18.72
C GLY A 78 6.91 1.56 -17.97
N TYR A 79 6.33 1.79 -16.79
CA TYR A 79 5.55 0.78 -16.06
C TYR A 79 4.12 0.76 -16.57
N ASP A 80 3.54 -0.43 -16.57
CA ASP A 80 2.18 -0.71 -17.07
C ASP A 80 1.10 -0.55 -15.98
N ALA A 81 1.48 -0.61 -14.71
CA ALA A 81 0.58 -0.47 -13.57
C ALA A 81 1.33 -0.07 -12.29
N VAL A 82 0.62 0.51 -11.33
CA VAL A 82 1.10 0.79 -9.97
C VAL A 82 0.31 -0.04 -8.96
N GLY A 83 1.03 -0.74 -8.08
CA GLY A 83 0.47 -1.37 -6.87
C GLY A 83 0.94 -0.62 -5.64
N VAL A 84 0.03 -0.05 -4.87
CA VAL A 84 0.36 0.61 -3.59
C VAL A 84 0.29 -0.42 -2.47
N ILE A 85 1.46 -0.79 -1.92
CA ILE A 85 1.62 -1.91 -0.97
C ILE A 85 1.78 -1.42 0.47
N ASN A 86 1.00 -0.44 0.87
CA ASN A 86 0.91 -0.01 2.27
C ASN A 86 -0.52 -0.13 2.80
N THR A 87 -0.65 -0.43 4.09
CA THR A 87 -1.92 -0.74 4.77
C THR A 87 -2.96 0.37 4.71
N PHE A 88 -2.57 1.60 4.46
CA PHE A 88 -3.49 2.74 4.51
C PHE A 88 -3.87 3.28 3.14
N ASP A 89 -3.47 2.60 2.06
CA ASP A 89 -3.77 2.98 0.68
C ASP A 89 -3.52 4.49 0.43
N HIS A 90 -2.32 4.94 0.82
CA HIS A 90 -1.92 6.34 0.69
C HIS A 90 -1.91 6.80 -0.77
N GLY A 91 -2.45 7.99 -1.04
CA GLY A 91 -2.55 8.52 -2.40
C GLY A 91 -3.72 7.93 -3.20
N TYR A 92 -4.76 7.44 -2.53
CA TYR A 92 -5.88 6.70 -3.14
C TYR A 92 -6.58 7.46 -4.27
N TYR A 93 -6.94 8.71 -4.04
CA TYR A 93 -7.57 9.55 -5.05
C TYR A 93 -6.53 10.14 -5.99
N GLU A 94 -5.48 10.69 -5.43
CA GLU A 94 -4.47 11.47 -6.13
C GLU A 94 -3.77 10.64 -7.22
N LEU A 95 -3.39 9.41 -6.92
CA LEU A 95 -2.74 8.57 -7.93
C LEU A 95 -3.68 8.16 -9.06
N ARG A 96 -4.96 7.93 -8.77
CA ARG A 96 -5.96 7.62 -9.79
C ARG A 96 -6.37 8.83 -10.63
N GLU A 97 -6.21 10.04 -10.11
CA GLU A 97 -6.42 11.28 -10.85
C GLU A 97 -5.24 11.62 -11.76
N LEU A 98 -4.02 11.33 -11.31
CA LEU A 98 -2.80 11.79 -11.96
C LEU A 98 -2.17 10.78 -12.92
N LEU A 99 -2.37 9.48 -12.70
CA LEU A 99 -1.83 8.40 -13.54
C LEU A 99 -2.88 7.90 -14.53
N ARG A 100 -2.45 7.62 -15.77
CA ARG A 100 -3.28 7.00 -16.81
C ARG A 100 -3.22 5.48 -16.77
N ILE A 101 -2.19 4.92 -16.14
CA ILE A 101 -2.02 3.48 -15.93
C ILE A 101 -2.84 3.02 -14.70
N PRO A 102 -3.27 1.75 -14.64
CA PRO A 102 -4.03 1.23 -13.51
C PRO A 102 -3.30 1.39 -12.17
N VAL A 103 -4.04 1.82 -11.15
CA VAL A 103 -3.54 1.89 -9.77
C VAL A 103 -4.35 0.97 -8.86
N VAL A 104 -3.68 0.00 -8.26
CA VAL A 104 -4.26 -1.02 -7.37
C VAL A 104 -3.76 -0.79 -5.94
N PHE A 105 -4.67 -0.83 -4.98
CA PHE A 105 -4.37 -0.63 -3.56
C PHE A 105 -4.55 -1.93 -2.79
N ILE A 106 -3.57 -2.25 -1.93
CA ILE A 106 -3.54 -3.56 -1.25
C ILE A 106 -4.70 -3.74 -0.27
N THR A 107 -5.01 -2.71 0.52
CA THR A 107 -6.07 -2.82 1.53
C THR A 107 -7.44 -2.84 0.87
N GLU A 108 -7.72 -1.95 -0.07
CA GLU A 108 -8.95 -2.01 -0.86
C GLU A 108 -9.15 -3.40 -1.47
N SER A 109 -8.14 -3.93 -2.17
CA SER A 109 -8.21 -5.25 -2.81
C SER A 109 -8.43 -6.36 -1.79
N THR A 110 -7.79 -6.29 -0.62
CA THR A 110 -7.93 -7.27 0.45
C THR A 110 -9.34 -7.25 1.04
N LEU A 111 -9.91 -6.08 1.27
CA LEU A 111 -11.27 -5.93 1.80
C LEU A 111 -12.32 -6.51 0.83
N TYR A 112 -12.21 -6.22 -0.47
CA TYR A 112 -13.10 -6.82 -1.48
C TYR A 112 -12.94 -8.34 -1.57
N LEU A 113 -11.70 -8.84 -1.51
CA LEU A 113 -11.46 -10.28 -1.52
C LEU A 113 -12.02 -10.95 -0.26
N ALA A 114 -11.85 -10.36 0.91
CA ALA A 114 -12.42 -10.87 2.16
C ALA A 114 -13.94 -11.03 2.06
N CYS A 115 -14.62 -10.05 1.43
CA CYS A 115 -16.07 -10.11 1.20
C CYS A 115 -16.52 -11.19 0.20
N GLN A 116 -15.63 -11.69 -0.65
CA GLN A 116 -15.91 -12.84 -1.51
C GLN A 116 -15.79 -14.17 -0.75
N LEU A 117 -14.95 -14.21 0.28
CA LEU A 117 -14.67 -15.42 1.06
C LEU A 117 -15.63 -15.61 2.22
N ALA A 118 -16.18 -14.53 2.78
CA ALA A 118 -17.04 -14.57 3.96
C ALA A 118 -18.06 -13.43 3.98
N PRO A 119 -19.22 -13.62 4.66
CA PRO A 119 -20.22 -12.57 4.79
C PRO A 119 -19.74 -11.37 5.64
N ALA A 120 -18.77 -11.56 6.52
CA ALA A 120 -18.18 -10.52 7.35
C ALA A 120 -16.69 -10.78 7.58
N PHE A 121 -15.94 -9.76 7.94
CA PHE A 121 -14.51 -9.83 8.24
C PHE A 121 -14.16 -8.99 9.47
N ALA A 122 -13.06 -9.33 10.12
CA ALA A 122 -12.46 -8.53 11.19
C ALA A 122 -11.03 -8.11 10.80
N VAL A 123 -10.57 -6.99 11.33
CA VAL A 123 -9.21 -6.50 11.14
C VAL A 123 -8.48 -6.51 12.47
N ILE A 124 -7.32 -7.18 12.49
CA ILE A 124 -6.42 -7.21 13.65
C ILE A 124 -5.29 -6.21 13.39
N GLY A 125 -5.21 -5.18 14.20
CA GLY A 125 -4.17 -4.17 14.15
C GLY A 125 -3.40 -4.09 15.46
N HIS A 126 -2.14 -3.68 15.41
CA HIS A 126 -1.29 -3.57 16.60
C HIS A 126 -1.52 -2.29 17.43
N ASN A 127 -2.38 -1.38 16.97
CA ASN A 127 -2.80 -0.21 17.74
C ASN A 127 -4.16 0.35 17.25
N ARG A 128 -4.76 1.21 18.11
CA ARG A 128 -6.07 1.81 17.84
C ARG A 128 -6.08 2.66 16.56
N GLN A 129 -5.00 3.33 16.23
CA GLN A 129 -4.94 4.21 15.05
C GLN A 129 -5.04 3.43 13.74
N ILE A 130 -4.43 2.26 13.66
CA ILE A 130 -4.57 1.36 12.51
C ILE A 130 -6.03 0.95 12.34
N ARG A 131 -6.69 0.55 13.43
CA ARG A 131 -8.11 0.20 13.39
C ARG A 131 -8.94 1.33 12.80
N LEU A 132 -8.82 2.56 13.32
CA LEU A 132 -9.58 3.71 12.84
C LEU A 132 -9.32 3.99 11.34
N GLN A 133 -8.08 3.91 10.89
CA GLN A 133 -7.75 4.13 9.49
C GLN A 133 -8.33 3.03 8.57
N VAL A 134 -8.33 1.78 9.01
CA VAL A 134 -8.96 0.70 8.21
C VAL A 134 -10.48 0.81 8.24
N GLU A 135 -11.09 1.26 9.33
CA GLU A 135 -12.53 1.60 9.37
C GLU A 135 -12.87 2.71 8.34
N GLU A 136 -12.04 3.75 8.24
CA GLU A 136 -12.18 4.79 7.22
C GLU A 136 -12.08 4.20 5.80
N LEU A 137 -11.14 3.29 5.56
CA LEU A 137 -10.99 2.61 4.28
C LEU A 137 -12.20 1.72 3.95
N ALA A 138 -12.68 0.94 4.91
CA ALA A 138 -13.88 0.12 4.74
C ALA A 138 -15.12 0.97 4.44
N ASN A 139 -15.27 2.12 5.10
CA ASN A 139 -16.34 3.09 4.79
C ASN A 139 -16.22 3.61 3.35
N ARG A 140 -15.01 4.01 2.93
CA ARG A 140 -14.74 4.48 1.57
C ARG A 140 -15.08 3.45 0.51
N CYS A 141 -14.79 2.17 0.78
CA CYS A 141 -15.11 1.05 -0.11
C CYS A 141 -16.58 0.61 -0.05
N GLY A 142 -17.40 1.21 0.81
CA GLY A 142 -18.80 0.78 1.04
C GLY A 142 -18.92 -0.56 1.78
N LEU A 143 -17.88 -0.98 2.49
CA LEU A 143 -17.78 -2.29 3.15
C LEU A 143 -17.86 -2.24 4.68
N ALA A 144 -18.10 -1.06 5.27
CA ALA A 144 -18.13 -0.91 6.73
C ALA A 144 -19.15 -1.84 7.41
N SER A 145 -20.31 -2.06 6.81
CA SER A 145 -21.34 -2.98 7.34
C SER A 145 -20.93 -4.46 7.33
N ARG A 146 -19.86 -4.79 6.63
CA ARG A 146 -19.25 -6.13 6.55
C ARG A 146 -18.11 -6.31 7.57
N MET A 147 -17.64 -5.23 8.17
CA MET A 147 -16.59 -5.24 9.18
C MET A 147 -17.21 -5.46 10.56
N THR A 148 -16.83 -6.55 11.22
CA THR A 148 -17.24 -6.81 12.60
C THR A 148 -16.39 -6.00 13.57
N GLU A 149 -16.96 -5.66 14.75
CA GLU A 149 -16.15 -5.16 15.85
C GLU A 149 -15.13 -6.25 16.23
N GLY A 150 -13.85 -5.90 16.21
CA GLY A 150 -12.80 -6.81 16.68
C GLY A 150 -12.94 -7.04 18.18
N ALA A 151 -12.82 -8.29 18.60
CA ALA A 151 -12.75 -8.68 20.01
C ALA A 151 -11.48 -8.12 20.66
#